data_7c778b5c537ff384a05c8a99aa98102d
#
_entry.id   7c778b5c537ff384a05c8a99aa98102d
#
_cell.length_a   1.000
_cell.length_b   1.000
_cell.length_c   1.000
_cell.angle_alpha   90.00
_cell.angle_beta   90.00
_cell.angle_gamma   90.00
#
_symmetry.space_group_name_H-M   'P 1'
#
loop_
_entity.id
_entity.type
_entity.pdbx_description
1 polymer ?
#
loop_
_entity_poly.entity_id
_entity_poly.type
_entity_poly.pdbx_seq_one_letter_code
_entity_poly.pdbx_strand_id
1 'polypeptide(L)'
;MFSRSSCVSADAAHSVHPNYVGKHDPTHHPIIGKGPVTKINGNQRYASDATTVALWEAACDKAGVPVQRFVGNNDVPCGSTIGPITATRLGIDTVDVGVPMLSMHSAREMVGERDQVWLAQALEAYLVG
;
A
#
# COMPACT_ATOMS: atom_id res chain seq x y z
N MET A 1 2.13 -23.88 8.65
CA MET A 1 1.42 -22.72 9.24
C MET A 1 1.42 -21.55 8.27
N PHE A 2 2.55 -20.98 7.88
CA PHE A 2 2.63 -19.79 7.01
C PHE A 2 2.03 -19.99 5.61
N SER A 3 2.11 -21.18 5.03
CA SER A 3 1.50 -21.50 3.72
C SER A 3 -0.04 -21.41 3.68
N ARG A 4 -0.68 -21.17 4.81
CA ARG A 4 -2.13 -21.00 4.95
C ARG A 4 -2.46 -19.67 5.67
N SER A 5 -1.52 -18.76 5.68
CA SER A 5 -1.64 -17.46 6.33
C SER A 5 -1.28 -16.38 5.34
N SER A 6 -1.81 -15.20 5.58
CA SER A 6 -1.44 -14.00 4.84
C SER A 6 -0.96 -12.90 5.78
N CYS A 7 -0.24 -11.94 5.24
CA CYS A 7 0.35 -10.82 5.97
C CYS A 7 0.02 -9.50 5.28
N VAL A 8 -0.39 -8.51 6.04
CA VAL A 8 -0.45 -7.13 5.57
C VAL A 8 0.78 -6.39 6.09
N SER A 9 1.65 -5.99 5.18
CA SER A 9 2.79 -5.09 5.44
C SER A 9 2.27 -3.65 5.36
N ALA A 10 1.84 -3.11 6.50
CA ALA A 10 1.26 -1.78 6.59
C ALA A 10 2.34 -0.73 6.85
N ASP A 11 2.40 0.27 5.99
CA ASP A 11 3.42 1.32 5.98
C ASP A 11 2.81 2.63 5.43
N ALA A 12 3.57 3.48 4.76
CA ALA A 12 3.11 4.64 4.04
C ALA A 12 3.39 4.49 2.53
N ALA A 13 2.69 5.25 1.71
CA ALA A 13 2.88 5.30 0.26
C ALA A 13 3.07 6.74 -0.20
N HIS A 14 3.88 6.96 -1.23
CA HIS A 14 4.03 8.29 -1.81
C HIS A 14 2.73 8.75 -2.44
N SER A 15 2.17 9.86 -1.94
CA SER A 15 1.12 10.58 -2.65
C SER A 15 1.70 11.41 -3.79
N VAL A 16 0.91 11.65 -4.83
CA VAL A 16 1.34 12.54 -5.91
C VAL A 16 1.56 13.95 -5.38
N HIS A 17 2.74 14.49 -5.64
CA HIS A 17 3.06 15.87 -5.30
C HIS A 17 2.84 16.76 -6.55
N PRO A 18 2.15 17.90 -6.43
CA PRO A 18 1.81 18.76 -7.59
C PRO A 18 3.02 19.15 -8.45
N ASN A 19 4.18 19.35 -7.84
CA ASN A 19 5.41 19.74 -8.56
C ASN A 19 6.17 18.55 -9.15
N TYR A 20 5.79 17.30 -8.84
CA TYR A 20 6.51 16.08 -9.23
C TYR A 20 5.60 15.00 -9.80
N VAL A 21 4.53 15.40 -10.45
CA VAL A 21 3.54 14.46 -11.04
C VAL A 21 4.21 13.44 -11.98
N GLY A 22 5.20 13.85 -12.74
CA GLY A 22 5.93 12.97 -13.67
C GLY A 22 6.74 11.84 -13.01
N LYS A 23 6.89 11.85 -11.68
CA LYS A 23 7.52 10.73 -10.94
C LYS A 23 6.56 9.57 -10.67
N HIS A 24 5.28 9.75 -10.92
CA HIS A 24 4.25 8.74 -10.70
C HIS A 24 3.75 8.16 -12.03
N ASP A 25 3.20 6.96 -11.95
CA ASP A 25 2.41 6.41 -13.04
C ASP A 25 1.21 7.33 -13.33
N PRO A 26 0.92 7.66 -14.60
CA PRO A 26 -0.12 8.62 -14.94
C PRO A 26 -1.54 8.16 -14.56
N THR A 27 -1.75 6.85 -14.41
CA THR A 27 -3.06 6.26 -14.13
C THR A 27 -3.22 5.86 -12.66
N HIS A 28 -2.15 5.32 -12.05
CA HIS A 28 -2.17 4.74 -10.71
C HIS A 28 -1.28 5.55 -9.76
N HIS A 29 -1.72 6.73 -9.39
CA HIS A 29 -1.02 7.62 -8.48
C HIS A 29 -1.91 8.00 -7.28
N PRO A 30 -1.45 7.74 -6.05
CA PRO A 30 -2.25 8.01 -4.86
C PRO A 30 -2.43 9.50 -4.59
N ILE A 31 -3.59 9.83 -4.05
CA ILE A 31 -3.95 11.19 -3.61
C ILE A 31 -4.34 11.14 -2.14
N ILE A 32 -3.85 12.08 -1.34
CA ILE A 32 -4.24 12.25 0.07
C ILE A 32 -5.77 12.44 0.17
N GLY A 33 -6.39 11.76 1.13
CA GLY A 33 -7.83 11.84 1.38
C GLY A 33 -8.68 10.94 0.47
N LYS A 34 -8.06 10.00 -0.24
CA LYS A 34 -8.76 9.06 -1.13
C LYS A 34 -8.67 7.59 -0.69
N GLY A 35 -8.20 7.34 0.51
CA GLY A 35 -8.11 6.00 1.11
C GLY A 35 -6.71 5.38 1.07
N PRO A 36 -6.54 4.25 1.79
CA PRO A 36 -5.29 3.50 1.80
C PRO A 36 -4.90 3.04 0.40
N VAL A 37 -3.62 2.78 0.26
CA VAL A 37 -2.95 2.51 -1.01
C VAL A 37 -2.42 1.09 -1.02
N THR A 38 -2.76 0.31 -2.03
CA THR A 38 -2.08 -0.96 -2.36
C THR A 38 -0.84 -0.66 -3.20
N LYS A 39 0.32 -1.12 -2.78
CA LYS A 39 1.59 -0.84 -3.45
C LYS A 39 1.97 -1.98 -4.38
N ILE A 40 2.21 -1.67 -5.66
CA ILE A 40 2.55 -2.62 -6.72
C ILE A 40 3.83 -2.16 -7.43
N ASN A 41 4.74 -3.08 -7.69
CA ASN A 41 5.98 -2.79 -8.41
C ASN A 41 6.41 -3.98 -9.27
N GLY A 42 6.68 -3.74 -10.55
CA GLY A 42 7.09 -4.78 -11.52
C GLY A 42 8.42 -5.46 -11.19
N ASN A 43 9.30 -4.81 -10.43
CA ASN A 43 10.57 -5.37 -9.96
C ASN A 43 10.47 -5.98 -8.54
N GLN A 44 9.25 -6.24 -8.07
CA GLN A 44 8.99 -6.83 -6.75
C GLN A 44 9.64 -6.09 -5.56
N ARG A 45 9.70 -4.77 -5.65
CA ARG A 45 10.08 -3.93 -4.51
C ARG A 45 9.01 -3.92 -3.41
N TYR A 46 7.82 -4.38 -3.76
CA TYR A 46 6.72 -4.71 -2.86
C TYR A 46 6.34 -6.17 -3.06
N ALA A 47 5.83 -6.81 -2.02
CA ALA A 47 5.46 -8.23 -2.05
C ALA A 47 4.10 -8.50 -2.71
N SER A 48 3.31 -7.45 -2.94
CA SER A 48 1.95 -7.56 -3.47
C SER A 48 1.88 -8.31 -4.79
N ASP A 49 0.98 -9.27 -4.88
CA ASP A 49 0.60 -10.01 -6.07
C ASP A 49 -0.93 -10.00 -6.27
N ALA A 50 -1.42 -10.62 -7.32
CA ALA A 50 -2.85 -10.59 -7.64
C ALA A 50 -3.73 -11.21 -6.54
N THR A 51 -3.26 -12.27 -5.89
CA THR A 51 -4.01 -12.97 -4.83
C THR A 51 -4.08 -12.12 -3.56
N THR A 52 -2.94 -11.61 -3.13
CA THR A 52 -2.84 -10.81 -1.90
C THR A 52 -3.53 -9.45 -2.04
N VAL A 53 -3.46 -8.84 -3.23
CA VAL A 53 -4.22 -7.63 -3.56
C VAL A 53 -5.72 -7.88 -3.48
N ALA A 54 -6.21 -9.00 -4.04
CA ALA A 54 -7.63 -9.34 -4.00
C ALA A 54 -8.13 -9.56 -2.55
N LEU A 55 -7.33 -10.20 -1.69
CA LEU A 55 -7.66 -10.37 -0.27
C LEU A 55 -7.77 -9.02 0.45
N TRP A 56 -6.83 -8.12 0.20
CA TRP A 56 -6.84 -6.79 0.81
C TRP A 56 -8.01 -5.93 0.31
N GLU A 57 -8.25 -5.91 -1.00
CA GLU A 57 -9.36 -5.15 -1.59
C GLU A 57 -10.72 -5.67 -1.10
N ALA A 58 -10.88 -6.99 -0.94
CA ALA A 58 -12.08 -7.56 -0.32
C ALA A 58 -12.29 -7.10 1.13
N ALA A 59 -11.24 -6.95 1.92
CA ALA A 59 -11.33 -6.40 3.27
C ALA A 59 -11.71 -4.91 3.25
N CYS A 60 -11.17 -4.14 2.32
CA CYS A 60 -11.57 -2.73 2.11
C CYS A 60 -13.05 -2.62 1.72
N ASP A 61 -13.51 -3.43 0.79
CA ASP A 61 -14.92 -3.46 0.36
C ASP A 61 -15.84 -3.83 1.52
N LYS A 62 -15.47 -4.82 2.34
CA LYS A 62 -16.22 -5.23 3.52
C LYS A 62 -16.32 -4.10 4.56
N ALA A 63 -15.26 -3.32 4.71
CA ALA A 63 -15.22 -2.16 5.60
C ALA A 63 -15.91 -0.91 5.02
N GLY A 64 -16.29 -0.92 3.74
CA GLY A 64 -16.78 0.27 3.04
C GLY A 64 -15.72 1.36 2.87
N VAL A 65 -14.45 0.96 2.77
CA VAL A 65 -13.29 1.85 2.70
C VAL A 65 -12.84 1.98 1.23
N PRO A 66 -12.64 3.21 0.72
CA PRO A 66 -12.07 3.40 -0.59
C PRO A 66 -10.62 2.92 -0.61
N VAL A 67 -10.17 2.37 -1.73
CA VAL A 67 -8.78 1.92 -1.91
C VAL A 67 -8.17 2.49 -3.18
N GLN A 68 -6.90 2.82 -3.12
CA GLN A 68 -6.12 3.31 -4.25
C GLN A 68 -4.99 2.33 -4.58
N ARG A 69 -4.44 2.43 -5.77
CA ARG A 69 -3.26 1.68 -6.20
C ARG A 69 -2.11 2.62 -6.50
N PHE A 70 -0.93 2.27 -6.01
CA PHE A 70 0.33 2.85 -6.42
C PHE A 70 1.05 1.82 -7.31
N VAL A 71 1.31 2.21 -8.53
CA VAL A 71 2.18 1.44 -9.44
C VAL A 71 3.47 2.21 -9.60
N GLY A 72 4.60 1.57 -9.30
CA GLY A 72 5.91 2.21 -9.43
C GLY A 72 6.21 2.58 -10.87
N ASN A 73 6.60 3.83 -11.11
CA ASN A 73 7.12 4.26 -12.40
C ASN A 73 8.48 3.60 -12.63
N ASN A 74 8.66 2.91 -13.75
CA ASN A 74 9.88 2.17 -14.06
C ASN A 74 11.13 3.07 -14.21
N ASP A 75 10.93 4.33 -14.55
CA ASP A 75 12.01 5.32 -14.71
C ASP A 75 12.42 5.97 -13.37
N VAL A 76 11.73 5.64 -12.28
CA VAL A 76 12.01 6.19 -10.96
C VAL A 76 12.47 5.08 -10.03
N PRO A 77 13.63 5.23 -9.36
CA PRO A 77 14.06 4.26 -8.36
C PRO A 77 12.99 4.06 -7.27
N CYS A 78 12.63 2.82 -7.03
CA CYS A 78 11.68 2.45 -5.99
C CYS A 78 12.43 1.94 -4.75
N GLY A 79 12.11 2.48 -3.59
CA GLY A 79 12.51 1.91 -2.30
C GLY A 79 11.86 0.55 -2.10
N SER A 80 12.22 -0.13 -1.02
CA SER A 80 11.60 -1.38 -0.61
C SER A 80 11.03 -1.24 0.79
N THR A 81 10.18 -2.20 1.17
CA THR A 81 9.54 -2.29 2.47
C THR A 81 9.95 -3.57 3.19
N ILE A 82 9.39 -3.80 4.35
CA ILE A 82 9.56 -5.07 5.07
C ILE A 82 8.78 -6.22 4.41
N GLY A 83 7.77 -5.92 3.57
CA GLY A 83 6.93 -6.91 2.91
C GLY A 83 7.71 -7.96 2.14
N PRO A 84 8.57 -7.61 1.17
CA PRO A 84 9.38 -8.56 0.42
C PRO A 84 10.30 -9.42 1.31
N ILE A 85 10.85 -8.83 2.39
CA ILE A 85 11.69 -9.56 3.33
C ILE A 85 10.85 -10.59 4.10
N THR A 86 9.66 -10.20 4.55
CA THR A 86 8.73 -11.08 5.25
C THR A 86 8.28 -12.23 4.35
N ALA A 87 7.83 -11.90 3.14
CA ALA A 87 7.39 -12.88 2.15
C ALA A 87 8.48 -13.92 1.82
N THR A 88 9.70 -13.46 1.54
CA THR A 88 10.80 -14.36 1.15
C THR A 88 11.33 -15.19 2.30
N ARG A 89 11.40 -14.66 3.51
CA ARG A 89 11.93 -15.39 4.66
C ARG A 89 10.95 -16.38 5.26
N LEU A 90 9.67 -16.07 5.25
CA LEU A 90 8.64 -16.87 5.90
C LEU A 90 7.81 -17.72 4.93
N GLY A 91 7.89 -17.43 3.61
CA GLY A 91 7.03 -18.05 2.62
C GLY A 91 5.54 -17.76 2.90
N ILE A 92 5.23 -16.54 3.31
CA ILE A 92 3.87 -16.08 3.64
C ILE A 92 3.38 -15.10 2.57
N ASP A 93 2.16 -15.33 2.11
CA ASP A 93 1.50 -14.44 1.16
C ASP A 93 1.37 -13.04 1.77
N THR A 94 1.97 -12.03 1.13
CA THR A 94 2.09 -10.69 1.71
C THR A 94 1.60 -9.61 0.75
N VAL A 95 0.80 -8.69 1.24
CA VAL A 95 0.41 -7.46 0.54
C VAL A 95 1.07 -6.26 1.20
N ASP A 96 1.64 -5.36 0.41
CA ASP A 96 2.15 -4.08 0.87
C ASP A 96 1.10 -2.99 0.68
N VAL A 97 0.74 -2.34 1.77
CA VAL A 97 -0.26 -1.27 1.79
C VAL A 97 0.25 -0.06 2.57
N GLY A 98 -0.43 1.06 2.49
CA GLY A 98 -0.07 2.22 3.29
C GLY A 98 -1.01 3.39 3.15
N VAL A 99 -0.83 4.40 4.00
CA VAL A 99 -1.51 5.69 3.84
C VAL A 99 -0.79 6.55 2.81
N PRO A 100 -1.51 7.29 1.95
CA PRO A 100 -0.88 8.24 1.05
C PRO A 100 -0.29 9.41 1.84
N MET A 101 0.98 9.73 1.56
CA MET A 101 1.76 10.68 2.33
C MET A 101 2.53 11.63 1.41
N LEU A 102 2.64 12.89 1.80
CA LEU A 102 3.59 13.85 1.24
C LEU A 102 4.75 14.08 2.18
N SER A 103 5.89 14.46 1.61
CA SER A 103 7.13 14.78 2.35
C SER A 103 7.62 13.63 3.22
N MET A 104 7.47 12.40 2.76
CA MET A 104 7.98 11.20 3.44
C MET A 104 9.45 11.33 3.79
N HIS A 105 9.82 10.91 5.01
CA HIS A 105 11.16 11.01 5.60
C HIS A 105 11.62 12.45 5.92
N SER A 106 10.72 13.43 5.87
CA SER A 106 11.02 14.79 6.30
C SER A 106 10.60 15.03 7.74
N ALA A 107 10.95 16.22 8.28
CA ALA A 107 10.48 16.65 9.59
C ALA A 107 9.00 17.05 9.61
N ARG A 108 8.34 17.12 8.46
CA ARG A 108 6.94 17.53 8.29
C ARG A 108 6.21 16.64 7.31
N GLU A 109 6.09 15.39 7.66
CA GLU A 109 5.27 14.44 6.90
C GLU A 109 3.79 14.80 7.02
N MET A 110 3.05 14.66 5.93
CA MET A 110 1.64 15.00 5.87
C MET A 110 0.82 13.86 5.29
N VAL A 111 -0.23 13.46 6.02
CA VAL A 111 -1.20 12.43 5.62
C VAL A 111 -2.63 12.99 5.73
N GLY A 112 -3.58 12.35 5.06
CA GLY A 112 -4.99 12.65 5.24
C GLY A 112 -5.52 12.08 6.56
N GLU A 113 -6.26 12.87 7.33
CA GLU A 113 -6.87 12.41 8.59
C GLU A 113 -7.72 11.15 8.38
N ARG A 114 -8.58 11.16 7.35
CA ARG A 114 -9.47 10.03 7.06
C ARG A 114 -8.72 8.79 6.56
N ASP A 115 -7.59 8.97 5.88
CA ASP A 115 -6.83 7.84 5.34
C ASP A 115 -6.31 6.92 6.43
N GLN A 116 -5.94 7.47 7.59
CA GLN A 116 -5.52 6.69 8.76
C GLN A 116 -6.69 5.92 9.38
N VAL A 117 -7.85 6.55 9.51
CA VAL A 117 -9.07 5.90 10.03
C VAL A 117 -9.49 4.77 9.10
N TRP A 118 -9.51 5.01 7.79
CA TRP A 118 -9.84 4.00 6.80
C TRP A 118 -8.84 2.84 6.78
N LEU A 119 -7.54 3.12 6.93
CA LEU A 119 -6.56 2.05 7.05
C LEU A 119 -6.84 1.17 8.27
N ALA A 120 -7.14 1.77 9.42
CA ALA A 120 -7.47 1.02 10.63
C ALA A 120 -8.72 0.15 10.45
N GLN A 121 -9.79 0.69 9.85
CA GLN A 121 -11.03 -0.04 9.56
C GLN A 121 -10.80 -1.21 8.59
N ALA A 122 -10.00 -1.00 7.53
CA ALA A 122 -9.66 -2.05 6.58
C ALA A 122 -8.81 -3.16 7.24
N LEU A 123 -7.86 -2.79 8.10
CA LEU A 123 -7.06 -3.76 8.88
C LEU A 123 -7.92 -4.57 9.84
N GLU A 124 -8.88 -3.93 10.53
CA GLU A 124 -9.84 -4.63 11.37
C GLU A 124 -10.65 -5.65 10.57
N ALA A 125 -11.21 -5.23 9.42
CA ALA A 125 -11.97 -6.13 8.55
C ALA A 125 -11.11 -7.30 8.03
N TYR A 126 -9.86 -7.06 7.71
CA TYR A 126 -8.91 -8.09 7.29
C TYR A 126 -8.63 -9.11 8.41
N LEU A 127 -8.46 -8.66 9.65
CA LEU A 127 -8.16 -9.53 10.79
C LEU A 127 -9.36 -10.34 11.27
N VAL A 128 -10.57 -9.82 11.09
CA VAL A 128 -11.82 -10.51 11.50
C VAL A 128 -12.24 -11.54 10.45
N GLY A 129 -11.86 -11.39 9.20
CA GLY A 129 -12.18 -12.30 8.08
C GLY A 129 -13.53 -12.05 7.43
#